data_ce3290874793a351cc7cd84be2674028
#
_entry.id   ce3290874793a351cc7cd84be2674028
#
_cell.length_a   1.000
_cell.length_b   1.000
_cell.length_c   1.000
_cell.angle_alpha   90.00
_cell.angle_beta   90.00
_cell.angle_gamma   90.00
#
_symmetry.space_group_name_H-M   'P 1'
#
loop_
_entity.id
_entity.type
_entity.pdbx_description
1 polymer ?
#
loop_
_entity_poly.entity_id
_entity_poly.type
_entity_poly.pdbx_seq_one_letter_code
_entity_poly.pdbx_strand_id
1 'polypeptide(L)'
;MPLFSKNLGVDLGTVNVLIYEGGQIVLQEPSLVAVATEEDARGRISVMEIGQPAREMMGRVQEEDIQIVRPLQNGVIADYEVTEFMLRYFFNKVGGRVRFFRPTVMVSVPYGVTSVEKRAVHEAALAAGAREAHLVWEPLAAAIGAGLPVGTPAGDMIVNIGGGITEAAVVSMNNIVRAESGRVGGLRLDDGIIAYVRRKYNLVIGQPTAEAVKIQIGAAVDQPEDMSMEIQGRDNVSGLPRTVTITTGEVVEGLAEPLAAIATVVKSVLSNTPPELASDIIDRGITLTGGCALLRGIDDFLTRETGVPAYRAENPMIAVAVGAGRALDDPALFRRIVHSY
;
A
#
# COMPACT_ATOMS: atom_id res chain seq x y z
N MET A 1 -32.72 6.40 -0.74
CA MET A 1 -31.38 6.81 -0.30
C MET A 1 -31.45 8.23 0.19
N PRO A 2 -30.93 8.61 1.35
CA PRO A 2 -30.93 10.01 1.76
C PRO A 2 -30.04 10.80 0.78
N LEU A 3 -30.56 11.93 0.29
CA LEU A 3 -30.01 12.78 -0.78
C LEU A 3 -28.59 13.36 -0.53
N PHE A 4 -27.94 13.07 0.60
CA PHE A 4 -26.70 13.73 1.06
C PHE A 4 -25.69 12.79 1.74
N SER A 5 -25.72 11.48 1.49
CA SER A 5 -24.72 10.56 2.02
C SER A 5 -23.58 10.44 1.01
N LYS A 6 -22.35 10.78 1.43
CA LYS A 6 -21.14 10.53 0.66
C LYS A 6 -20.71 9.06 0.81
N ASN A 7 -20.42 8.42 -0.30
CA ASN A 7 -19.83 7.09 -0.35
C ASN A 7 -18.32 7.25 -0.56
N LEU A 8 -17.52 6.71 0.32
CA LEU A 8 -16.06 6.78 0.24
C LEU A 8 -15.45 5.38 0.12
N GLY A 9 -14.65 5.17 -0.91
CA GLY A 9 -13.72 4.03 -0.98
C GLY A 9 -12.42 4.41 -0.31
N VAL A 10 -11.97 3.64 0.68
CA VAL A 10 -10.78 3.94 1.47
C VAL A 10 -9.78 2.82 1.31
N ASP A 11 -8.64 3.14 0.73
CA ASP A 11 -7.43 2.30 0.81
C ASP A 11 -6.64 2.71 2.05
N LEU A 12 -6.66 1.84 3.07
CA LEU A 12 -5.98 2.07 4.34
C LEU A 12 -4.59 1.43 4.33
N GLY A 13 -3.70 1.98 3.49
CA GLY A 13 -2.38 1.40 3.25
C GLY A 13 -1.33 1.75 4.31
N THR A 14 -0.32 0.90 4.43
CA THR A 14 0.83 1.07 5.37
C THR A 14 1.63 2.35 5.10
N VAL A 15 1.73 2.79 3.85
CA VAL A 15 2.54 3.97 3.45
C VAL A 15 1.67 5.16 3.11
N ASN A 16 0.56 4.95 2.43
CA ASN A 16 -0.38 6.00 2.05
C ASN A 16 -1.81 5.58 2.36
N VAL A 17 -2.65 6.55 2.73
CA VAL A 17 -4.11 6.43 2.71
C VAL A 17 -4.64 7.13 1.48
N LEU A 18 -5.49 6.44 0.71
CA LEU A 18 -6.19 7.03 -0.42
C LEU A 18 -7.69 6.98 -0.18
N ILE A 19 -8.39 8.05 -0.56
CA ILE A 19 -9.86 8.11 -0.49
C ILE A 19 -10.41 8.47 -1.86
N TYR A 20 -11.31 7.62 -2.33
CA TYR A 20 -12.08 7.79 -3.56
C TYR A 20 -13.51 8.25 -3.25
N GLU A 21 -14.01 9.20 -4.02
CA GLU A 21 -15.39 9.69 -3.99
C GLU A 21 -15.86 10.04 -5.40
N GLY A 22 -16.98 9.51 -5.84
CA GLY A 22 -17.67 10.00 -7.03
C GLY A 22 -16.86 10.00 -8.32
N GLY A 23 -16.01 9.02 -8.56
CA GLY A 23 -15.21 8.89 -9.79
C GLY A 23 -13.76 9.37 -9.68
N GLN A 24 -13.34 9.96 -8.56
CA GLN A 24 -12.01 10.54 -8.41
C GLN A 24 -11.38 10.26 -7.05
N ILE A 25 -10.04 10.35 -7.00
CA ILE A 25 -9.32 10.35 -5.72
C ILE A 25 -9.39 11.76 -5.13
N VAL A 26 -10.01 11.85 -3.95
CA VAL A 26 -10.21 13.13 -3.22
C VAL A 26 -9.19 13.35 -2.12
N LEU A 27 -8.45 12.29 -1.74
CA LEU A 27 -7.36 12.38 -0.78
C LEU A 27 -6.30 11.32 -1.10
N GLN A 28 -5.05 11.73 -1.04
CA GLN A 28 -3.87 10.87 -1.04
C GLN A 28 -2.85 11.46 -0.09
N GLU A 29 -2.65 10.80 1.05
CA GLU A 29 -1.79 11.29 2.13
C GLU A 29 -0.94 10.16 2.71
N PRO A 30 0.28 10.46 3.17
CA PRO A 30 1.09 9.50 3.90
C PRO A 30 0.40 8.99 5.16
N SER A 31 0.49 7.68 5.43
CA SER A 31 0.06 7.04 6.68
C SER A 31 1.10 7.28 7.78
N LEU A 32 1.28 8.55 8.14
CA LEU A 32 2.25 9.03 9.12
C LEU A 32 1.60 10.00 10.07
N VAL A 33 1.96 9.89 11.35
CA VAL A 33 1.52 10.78 12.41
C VAL A 33 2.73 11.18 13.27
N ALA A 34 2.92 12.47 13.48
CA ALA A 34 3.87 13.00 14.45
C ALA A 34 3.18 13.12 15.80
N VAL A 35 3.71 12.45 16.81
CA VAL A 35 3.21 12.45 18.17
C VAL A 35 4.27 13.00 19.11
N ALA A 36 3.87 13.79 20.10
CA ALA A 36 4.78 14.18 21.17
C ALA A 36 5.09 12.96 22.04
N THR A 37 6.34 12.84 22.50
CA THR A 37 6.77 11.74 23.38
C THR A 37 6.16 11.86 24.78
N GLU A 38 5.92 13.10 25.24
CA GLU A 38 5.21 13.34 26.48
C GLU A 38 3.69 13.28 26.26
N GLU A 39 3.01 12.51 27.10
CA GLU A 39 1.55 12.48 27.15
C GLU A 39 0.99 13.82 27.69
N ASP A 40 -0.25 14.16 27.29
CA ASP A 40 -0.92 15.33 27.85
C ASP A 40 -1.20 15.15 29.39
N ALA A 41 -1.61 16.23 30.06
CA ALA A 41 -1.94 16.20 31.48
C ALA A 41 -3.03 15.17 31.86
N ARG A 42 -3.64 14.48 30.89
CA ARG A 42 -4.65 13.44 31.07
C ARG A 42 -4.16 12.05 30.65
N GLY A 43 -2.86 11.89 30.36
CA GLY A 43 -2.27 10.63 29.93
C GLY A 43 -2.71 10.21 28.50
N ARG A 44 -2.94 11.17 27.60
CA ARG A 44 -3.34 10.90 26.22
C ARG A 44 -2.24 11.27 25.23
N ILE A 45 -2.18 10.54 24.12
CA ILE A 45 -1.28 10.83 23.00
C ILE A 45 -1.55 12.25 22.47
N SER A 46 -0.51 13.06 22.39
CA SER A 46 -0.56 14.41 21.80
C SER A 46 -0.15 14.33 20.33
N VAL A 47 -1.15 14.35 19.42
CA VAL A 47 -0.91 14.38 17.98
C VAL A 47 -0.55 15.79 17.54
N MET A 48 0.60 15.94 16.89
CA MET A 48 1.11 17.23 16.39
C MET A 48 0.78 17.45 14.93
N GLU A 49 1.15 16.49 14.06
CA GLU A 49 0.96 16.57 12.61
C GLU A 49 0.53 15.22 12.03
N ILE A 50 -0.20 15.25 10.90
CA ILE A 50 -0.70 14.06 10.22
C ILE A 50 -0.46 14.17 8.71
N GLY A 51 -0.08 13.07 8.08
CA GLY A 51 0.10 12.98 6.64
C GLY A 51 1.38 13.65 6.15
N GLN A 52 1.28 14.48 5.11
CA GLN A 52 2.43 15.12 4.47
C GLN A 52 3.28 15.97 5.44
N PRO A 53 2.71 16.79 6.34
CA PRO A 53 3.51 17.51 7.34
C PRO A 53 4.32 16.59 8.25
N ALA A 54 3.74 15.48 8.73
CA ALA A 54 4.47 14.48 9.53
C ALA A 54 5.61 13.82 8.73
N ARG A 55 5.41 13.57 7.43
CA ARG A 55 6.46 13.05 6.53
C ARG A 55 7.65 14.01 6.40
N GLU A 56 7.39 15.31 6.32
CA GLU A 56 8.44 16.34 6.22
C GLU A 56 9.31 16.42 7.47
N MET A 57 8.79 15.99 8.62
CA MET A 57 9.51 15.92 9.90
C MET A 57 10.41 14.67 10.01
N MET A 58 10.22 13.65 9.17
CA MET A 58 10.94 12.37 9.26
C MET A 58 12.45 12.57 9.11
N GLY A 59 13.21 12.11 10.12
CA GLY A 59 14.67 12.23 10.19
C GLY A 59 15.18 13.66 10.46
N ARG A 60 14.30 14.60 10.83
CA ARG A 60 14.65 15.99 11.08
C ARG A 60 14.28 16.49 12.49
N VAL A 61 13.56 15.68 13.24
CA VAL A 61 13.15 15.99 14.63
C VAL A 61 14.00 15.19 15.61
N GLN A 62 14.06 15.67 16.85
CA GLN A 62 14.67 14.91 17.96
C GLN A 62 13.63 13.87 18.43
N GLU A 63 14.00 12.59 18.35
CA GLU A 63 13.12 11.46 18.71
C GLU A 63 12.76 11.44 20.20
N GLU A 64 13.51 12.19 21.02
CA GLU A 64 13.22 12.39 22.44
C GLU A 64 11.96 13.23 22.67
N ASP A 65 11.66 14.17 21.76
CA ASP A 65 10.53 15.09 21.87
C ASP A 65 9.35 14.69 20.99
N ILE A 66 9.64 14.20 19.78
CA ILE A 66 8.64 13.90 18.73
C ILE A 66 8.96 12.57 18.06
N GLN A 67 7.98 11.68 18.04
CA GLN A 67 8.06 10.41 17.29
C GLN A 67 7.21 10.47 16.04
N ILE A 68 7.79 10.03 14.91
CA ILE A 68 7.04 9.84 13.66
C ILE A 68 6.58 8.37 13.59
N VAL A 69 5.29 8.18 13.79
CA VAL A 69 4.66 6.86 13.90
C VAL A 69 3.97 6.47 12.59
N ARG A 70 4.13 5.21 12.18
CA ARG A 70 3.26 4.55 11.21
C ARG A 70 2.21 3.76 11.97
N PRO A 71 0.95 4.23 12.01
CA PRO A 71 -0.10 3.56 12.78
C PRO A 71 -0.53 2.22 12.15
N LEU A 72 -0.13 2.00 10.87
CA LEU A 72 -0.38 0.76 10.13
C LEU A 72 0.96 0.08 9.83
N GLN A 73 1.04 -1.21 10.12
CA GLN A 73 2.20 -2.04 9.81
C GLN A 73 1.75 -3.31 9.08
N ASN A 74 2.40 -3.61 7.95
CA ASN A 74 2.06 -4.80 7.15
C ASN A 74 0.56 -4.90 6.83
N GLY A 75 -0.09 -3.77 6.53
CA GLY A 75 -1.50 -3.71 6.17
C GLY A 75 -2.50 -3.78 7.34
N VAL A 76 -2.04 -3.89 8.59
CA VAL A 76 -2.92 -3.98 9.78
C VAL A 76 -2.66 -2.84 10.75
N ILE A 77 -3.66 -2.54 11.58
CA ILE A 77 -3.55 -1.52 12.64
C ILE A 77 -2.57 -1.99 13.70
N ALA A 78 -1.47 -1.26 13.86
CA ALA A 78 -0.47 -1.46 14.91
C ALA A 78 -0.76 -0.57 16.12
N ASP A 79 -1.32 0.62 15.88
CA ASP A 79 -1.74 1.55 16.92
C ASP A 79 -3.17 2.03 16.63
N TYR A 80 -4.10 1.60 17.48
CA TYR A 80 -5.53 1.88 17.28
C TYR A 80 -5.85 3.37 17.47
N GLU A 81 -5.36 3.97 18.54
CA GLU A 81 -5.69 5.36 18.89
C GLU A 81 -5.14 6.33 17.83
N VAL A 82 -3.89 6.14 17.43
CA VAL A 82 -3.26 6.94 16.37
C VAL A 82 -3.95 6.73 15.03
N THR A 83 -4.39 5.49 14.71
CA THR A 83 -5.16 5.21 13.47
C THR A 83 -6.50 5.93 13.47
N GLU A 84 -7.22 5.92 14.60
CA GLU A 84 -8.51 6.62 14.73
C GLU A 84 -8.32 8.14 14.52
N PHE A 85 -7.31 8.75 15.15
CA PHE A 85 -6.99 10.17 14.96
C PHE A 85 -6.68 10.49 13.50
N MET A 86 -5.85 9.66 12.84
CA MET A 86 -5.50 9.83 11.44
C MET A 86 -6.72 9.73 10.51
N LEU A 87 -7.56 8.71 10.68
CA LEU A 87 -8.78 8.55 9.88
C LEU A 87 -9.77 9.70 10.11
N ARG A 88 -9.94 10.13 11.36
CA ARG A 88 -10.80 11.29 11.70
C ARG A 88 -10.31 12.56 11.01
N TYR A 89 -9.01 12.80 11.01
CA TYR A 89 -8.42 13.94 10.31
C TYR A 89 -8.70 13.88 8.81
N PHE A 90 -8.49 12.71 8.17
CA PHE A 90 -8.71 12.55 6.74
C PHE A 90 -10.20 12.64 6.35
N PHE A 91 -11.11 12.05 7.13
CA PHE A 91 -12.55 12.19 6.88
C PHE A 91 -13.01 13.64 7.02
N ASN A 92 -12.49 14.39 7.99
CA ASN A 92 -12.78 15.82 8.13
C ASN A 92 -12.24 16.62 6.94
N LYS A 93 -11.06 16.29 6.43
CA LYS A 93 -10.43 16.94 5.27
C LYS A 93 -11.28 16.73 4.01
N VAL A 94 -11.80 15.52 3.78
CA VAL A 94 -12.68 15.17 2.65
C VAL A 94 -14.10 15.72 2.85
N GLY A 95 -14.62 15.69 4.08
CA GLY A 95 -15.98 16.13 4.41
C GLY A 95 -16.18 17.65 4.29
N GLY A 96 -15.12 18.44 4.30
CA GLY A 96 -15.18 19.90 4.26
C GLY A 96 -15.88 20.50 5.49
N ARG A 97 -16.45 21.74 5.34
CA ARG A 97 -17.08 22.48 6.43
C ARG A 97 -18.45 21.92 6.88
N VAL A 98 -19.00 20.91 6.20
CA VAL A 98 -20.36 20.39 6.49
C VAL A 98 -20.29 19.28 7.52
N ARG A 99 -20.26 19.64 8.79
CA ARG A 99 -20.20 18.75 9.97
C ARG A 99 -21.40 17.80 10.17
N PHE A 100 -22.43 17.88 9.34
CA PHE A 100 -23.70 17.16 9.57
C PHE A 100 -23.82 15.84 8.78
N PHE A 101 -22.92 15.54 7.84
CA PHE A 101 -23.03 14.35 7.01
C PHE A 101 -21.86 13.40 7.27
N ARG A 102 -22.19 12.26 7.87
CA ARG A 102 -21.23 11.17 8.08
C ARG A 102 -21.22 10.29 6.84
N PRO A 103 -20.04 10.00 6.28
CA PRO A 103 -19.95 9.14 5.09
C PRO A 103 -20.29 7.69 5.39
N THR A 104 -20.77 6.95 4.38
CA THR A 104 -20.67 5.50 4.33
C THR A 104 -19.33 5.14 3.70
N VAL A 105 -18.54 4.29 4.35
CA VAL A 105 -17.19 3.96 3.87
C VAL A 105 -17.07 2.47 3.53
N MET A 106 -16.30 2.17 2.48
CA MET A 106 -15.78 0.85 2.19
C MET A 106 -14.27 0.89 2.37
N VAL A 107 -13.76 0.16 3.37
CA VAL A 107 -12.32 0.14 3.69
C VAL A 107 -11.70 -1.16 3.22
N SER A 108 -10.58 -1.08 2.51
CA SER A 108 -9.81 -2.27 2.14
C SER A 108 -9.12 -2.88 3.36
N VAL A 109 -9.06 -4.20 3.40
CA VAL A 109 -8.30 -4.97 4.39
C VAL A 109 -7.52 -6.07 3.69
N PRO A 110 -6.29 -6.37 4.14
CA PRO A 110 -5.51 -7.44 3.56
C PRO A 110 -6.19 -8.81 3.67
N TYR A 111 -5.94 -9.66 2.67
CA TYR A 111 -6.47 -11.02 2.68
C TYR A 111 -5.84 -11.84 3.82
N GLY A 112 -6.67 -12.61 4.51
CA GLY A 112 -6.22 -13.49 5.58
C GLY A 112 -6.03 -12.82 6.94
N VAL A 113 -6.36 -11.52 7.09
CA VAL A 113 -6.36 -10.87 8.40
C VAL A 113 -7.39 -11.51 9.33
N THR A 114 -7.08 -11.53 10.62
CA THR A 114 -7.93 -12.12 11.66
C THR A 114 -9.24 -11.35 11.84
N SER A 115 -10.23 -12.00 12.48
CA SER A 115 -11.49 -11.34 12.85
C SER A 115 -11.29 -10.13 13.77
N VAL A 116 -10.26 -10.20 14.64
CA VAL A 116 -9.90 -9.09 15.55
C VAL A 116 -9.37 -7.88 14.76
N GLU A 117 -8.46 -8.12 13.80
CA GLU A 117 -7.91 -7.06 12.94
C GLU A 117 -8.99 -6.41 12.07
N LYS A 118 -9.89 -7.21 11.47
CA LYS A 118 -11.05 -6.69 10.74
C LYS A 118 -11.91 -5.80 11.61
N ARG A 119 -12.24 -6.28 12.80
CA ARG A 119 -13.06 -5.55 13.76
C ARG A 119 -12.39 -4.24 14.15
N ALA A 120 -11.09 -4.24 14.38
CA ALA A 120 -10.34 -3.01 14.68
C ALA A 120 -10.46 -1.96 13.58
N VAL A 121 -10.33 -2.34 12.29
CA VAL A 121 -10.52 -1.43 11.15
C VAL A 121 -11.94 -0.90 11.08
N HIS A 122 -12.94 -1.78 11.24
CA HIS A 122 -14.35 -1.39 11.24
C HIS A 122 -14.68 -0.40 12.35
N GLU A 123 -14.27 -0.70 13.60
CA GLU A 123 -14.50 0.16 14.76
C GLU A 123 -13.74 1.49 14.65
N ALA A 124 -12.49 1.48 14.17
CA ALA A 124 -11.71 2.71 13.93
C ALA A 124 -12.38 3.64 12.91
N ALA A 125 -12.93 3.09 11.82
CA ALA A 125 -13.65 3.87 10.82
C ALA A 125 -14.94 4.50 11.39
N LEU A 126 -15.71 3.77 12.21
CA LEU A 126 -16.89 4.30 12.88
C LEU A 126 -16.53 5.37 13.91
N ALA A 127 -15.51 5.13 14.74
CA ALA A 127 -15.01 6.08 15.75
C ALA A 127 -14.45 7.35 15.11
N ALA A 128 -13.83 7.23 13.91
CA ALA A 128 -13.36 8.36 13.12
C ALA A 128 -14.49 9.21 12.52
N GLY A 129 -15.76 8.74 12.56
CA GLY A 129 -16.94 9.51 12.18
C GLY A 129 -17.72 8.99 11.00
N ALA A 130 -17.40 7.81 10.47
CA ALA A 130 -18.24 7.16 9.47
C ALA A 130 -19.64 6.85 10.05
N ARG A 131 -20.68 6.92 9.20
CA ARG A 131 -22.05 6.49 9.54
C ARG A 131 -22.15 4.97 9.51
N GLU A 132 -21.61 4.40 8.47
CA GLU A 132 -21.55 2.96 8.20
C GLU A 132 -20.16 2.64 7.67
N ALA A 133 -19.58 1.55 8.12
CA ALA A 133 -18.32 1.05 7.63
C ALA A 133 -18.48 -0.38 7.10
N HIS A 134 -17.98 -0.63 5.91
CA HIS A 134 -17.96 -1.93 5.26
C HIS A 134 -16.51 -2.28 4.93
N LEU A 135 -16.20 -3.56 4.84
CA LEU A 135 -14.85 -4.01 4.53
C LEU A 135 -14.86 -4.79 3.22
N VAL A 136 -13.78 -4.67 2.47
CA VAL A 136 -13.51 -5.43 1.25
C VAL A 136 -12.09 -5.95 1.28
N TRP A 137 -11.87 -7.15 0.76
CA TRP A 137 -10.52 -7.68 0.59
C TRP A 137 -9.71 -6.84 -0.38
N GLU A 138 -8.52 -6.42 0.02
CA GLU A 138 -7.64 -5.55 -0.76
C GLU A 138 -7.37 -6.09 -2.19
N PRO A 139 -7.03 -7.37 -2.41
CA PRO A 139 -6.82 -7.87 -3.77
C PRO A 139 -8.11 -7.90 -4.62
N LEU A 140 -9.29 -8.09 -4.02
CA LEU A 140 -10.56 -8.00 -4.75
C LEU A 140 -10.87 -6.55 -5.14
N ALA A 141 -10.66 -5.61 -4.23
CA ALA A 141 -10.77 -4.18 -4.53
C ALA A 141 -9.78 -3.77 -5.62
N ALA A 142 -8.52 -4.21 -5.55
CA ALA A 142 -7.52 -3.97 -6.58
C ALA A 142 -7.97 -4.47 -7.96
N ALA A 143 -8.52 -5.69 -8.04
CA ALA A 143 -9.03 -6.26 -9.29
C ALA A 143 -10.20 -5.46 -9.88
N ILE A 144 -11.17 -5.06 -9.04
CA ILE A 144 -12.30 -4.20 -9.45
C ILE A 144 -11.80 -2.84 -9.93
N GLY A 145 -10.87 -2.23 -9.19
CA GLY A 145 -10.30 -0.92 -9.52
C GLY A 145 -9.47 -0.93 -10.79
N ALA A 146 -8.74 -2.00 -11.05
CA ALA A 146 -8.00 -2.24 -12.28
C ALA A 146 -8.91 -2.54 -13.49
N GLY A 147 -10.22 -2.73 -13.28
CA GLY A 147 -11.19 -2.99 -14.34
C GLY A 147 -11.21 -4.44 -14.83
N LEU A 148 -10.71 -5.38 -14.01
CA LEU A 148 -10.79 -6.81 -14.35
C LEU A 148 -12.26 -7.29 -14.32
N PRO A 149 -12.66 -8.23 -15.21
CA PRO A 149 -14.04 -8.72 -15.30
C PRO A 149 -14.35 -9.76 -14.20
N VAL A 150 -14.17 -9.35 -12.92
CA VAL A 150 -14.24 -10.22 -11.73
C VAL A 150 -15.53 -11.04 -11.60
N GLY A 151 -16.61 -10.65 -12.28
CA GLY A 151 -17.90 -11.33 -12.23
C GLY A 151 -18.01 -12.55 -13.15
N THR A 152 -17.04 -12.81 -13.99
CA THR A 152 -17.03 -13.94 -14.96
C THR A 152 -16.50 -15.23 -14.30
N PRO A 153 -16.79 -16.40 -14.89
CA PRO A 153 -16.20 -17.67 -14.41
C PRO A 153 -14.70 -17.81 -14.69
N ALA A 154 -14.14 -16.99 -15.58
CA ALA A 154 -12.72 -17.03 -15.89
C ALA A 154 -11.85 -16.60 -14.70
N GLY A 155 -10.66 -17.15 -14.60
CA GLY A 155 -9.67 -16.77 -13.61
C GLY A 155 -8.92 -15.50 -14.02
N ASP A 156 -9.02 -14.45 -13.21
CA ASP A 156 -8.20 -13.24 -13.33
C ASP A 156 -7.18 -13.18 -12.18
N MET A 157 -5.91 -13.01 -12.51
CA MET A 157 -4.87 -12.89 -11.48
C MET A 157 -4.47 -11.44 -11.29
N ILE A 158 -4.52 -11.01 -10.02
CA ILE A 158 -4.10 -9.70 -9.55
C ILE A 158 -2.93 -9.83 -8.59
N VAL A 159 -1.94 -8.95 -8.71
CA VAL A 159 -0.85 -8.80 -7.75
C VAL A 159 -0.80 -7.35 -7.33
N ASN A 160 -1.11 -7.08 -6.06
CA ASN A 160 -1.04 -5.75 -5.46
C ASN A 160 0.25 -5.64 -4.65
N ILE A 161 1.20 -4.82 -5.14
CA ILE A 161 2.49 -4.60 -4.49
C ILE A 161 2.45 -3.25 -3.79
N GLY A 162 2.05 -3.28 -2.52
CA GLY A 162 1.89 -2.10 -1.68
C GLY A 162 3.18 -1.62 -1.03
N GLY A 163 3.04 -0.72 -0.06
CA GLY A 163 4.17 -0.22 0.72
C GLY A 163 4.67 -1.22 1.78
N GLY A 164 3.76 -1.91 2.47
CA GLY A 164 4.10 -2.86 3.54
C GLY A 164 3.98 -4.32 3.15
N ILE A 165 3.08 -4.65 2.24
CA ILE A 165 2.74 -6.02 1.84
C ILE A 165 2.65 -6.15 0.32
N THR A 166 2.80 -7.38 -0.13
CA THR A 166 2.44 -7.83 -1.49
C THR A 166 1.36 -8.88 -1.37
N GLU A 167 0.28 -8.72 -2.10
CA GLU A 167 -0.81 -9.67 -2.16
C GLU A 167 -1.00 -10.15 -3.59
N ALA A 168 -1.02 -11.45 -3.76
CA ALA A 168 -1.39 -12.08 -5.03
C ALA A 168 -2.71 -12.82 -4.85
N ALA A 169 -3.63 -12.72 -5.81
CA ALA A 169 -4.90 -13.41 -5.76
C ALA A 169 -5.41 -13.80 -7.14
N VAL A 170 -6.11 -14.93 -7.20
CA VAL A 170 -6.95 -15.35 -8.33
C VAL A 170 -8.40 -15.08 -7.97
N VAL A 171 -9.04 -14.28 -8.80
CA VAL A 171 -10.44 -13.85 -8.64
C VAL A 171 -11.30 -14.47 -9.74
N SER A 172 -12.47 -14.97 -9.38
CA SER A 172 -13.49 -15.50 -10.30
C SER A 172 -14.86 -15.37 -9.64
N MET A 173 -15.92 -15.09 -10.39
CA MET A 173 -17.31 -15.01 -9.91
C MET A 173 -17.49 -14.07 -8.69
N ASN A 174 -16.78 -12.94 -8.67
CA ASN A 174 -16.69 -11.94 -7.58
C ASN A 174 -16.12 -12.47 -6.25
N ASN A 175 -15.42 -13.60 -6.27
CA ASN A 175 -14.79 -14.19 -5.11
C ASN A 175 -13.31 -14.40 -5.32
N ILE A 176 -12.57 -14.40 -4.22
CA ILE A 176 -11.17 -14.83 -4.21
C ILE A 176 -11.15 -16.36 -4.16
N VAL A 177 -10.56 -16.98 -5.17
CA VAL A 177 -10.40 -18.45 -5.24
C VAL A 177 -9.13 -18.89 -4.52
N ARG A 178 -8.05 -18.15 -4.72
CA ARG A 178 -6.76 -18.33 -4.03
C ARG A 178 -6.15 -16.96 -3.79
N ALA A 179 -5.52 -16.79 -2.66
CA ALA A 179 -4.70 -15.63 -2.38
C ALA A 179 -3.58 -15.97 -1.38
N GLU A 180 -2.52 -15.19 -1.45
CA GLU A 180 -1.40 -15.20 -0.54
C GLU A 180 -1.00 -13.75 -0.25
N SER A 181 -0.64 -13.47 1.00
CA SER A 181 -0.13 -12.17 1.44
C SER A 181 1.26 -12.32 2.03
N GLY A 182 2.21 -11.56 1.52
CA GLY A 182 3.59 -11.53 1.99
C GLY A 182 3.96 -10.18 2.61
N ARG A 183 4.68 -10.20 3.73
CA ARG A 183 5.16 -9.00 4.44
C ARG A 183 6.39 -8.40 3.73
N VAL A 184 6.25 -8.14 2.44
CA VAL A 184 7.24 -7.53 1.56
C VAL A 184 6.55 -6.53 0.67
N GLY A 185 7.13 -5.34 0.52
CA GLY A 185 6.60 -4.24 -0.29
C GLY A 185 7.61 -3.12 -0.36
N GLY A 186 7.15 -1.90 -0.65
CA GLY A 186 8.00 -0.74 -0.89
C GLY A 186 8.98 -0.41 0.23
N LEU A 187 8.58 -0.60 1.48
CA LEU A 187 9.45 -0.37 2.64
C LEU A 187 10.62 -1.37 2.68
N ARG A 188 10.37 -2.63 2.35
CA ARG A 188 11.43 -3.65 2.28
C ARG A 188 12.37 -3.42 1.10
N LEU A 189 11.86 -2.84 0.00
CA LEU A 189 12.71 -2.38 -1.11
C LEU A 189 13.63 -1.23 -0.65
N ASP A 190 13.10 -0.27 0.12
CA ASP A 190 13.91 0.82 0.71
C ASP A 190 14.98 0.27 1.66
N ASP A 191 14.63 -0.68 2.52
CA ASP A 191 15.58 -1.36 3.43
C ASP A 191 16.70 -2.06 2.64
N GLY A 192 16.39 -2.69 1.52
CA GLY A 192 17.36 -3.31 0.60
C GLY A 192 18.37 -2.29 0.08
N ILE A 193 17.90 -1.11 -0.34
CA ILE A 193 18.78 -0.01 -0.79
C ILE A 193 19.65 0.51 0.36
N ILE A 194 19.06 0.75 1.54
CA ILE A 194 19.81 1.19 2.74
C ILE A 194 20.93 0.19 3.08
N ALA A 195 20.60 -1.10 3.10
CA ALA A 195 21.56 -2.15 3.40
C ALA A 195 22.69 -2.23 2.36
N TYR A 196 22.33 -2.09 1.07
CA TYR A 196 23.31 -2.07 -0.01
C TYR A 196 24.27 -0.88 0.10
N VAL A 197 23.76 0.34 0.27
CA VAL A 197 24.54 1.57 0.40
C VAL A 197 25.46 1.49 1.62
N ARG A 198 24.95 0.99 2.75
CA ARG A 198 25.76 0.79 3.95
C ARG A 198 26.91 -0.21 3.73
N ARG A 199 26.63 -1.34 3.07
CA ARG A 199 27.63 -2.39 2.81
C ARG A 199 28.71 -1.94 1.82
N LYS A 200 28.31 -1.28 0.72
CA LYS A 200 29.23 -0.92 -0.37
C LYS A 200 30.00 0.37 -0.10
N TYR A 201 29.33 1.36 0.47
CA TYR A 201 29.87 2.71 0.61
C TYR A 201 30.21 3.09 2.06
N ASN A 202 29.90 2.24 3.04
CA ASN A 202 29.94 2.60 4.47
C ASN A 202 29.16 3.89 4.78
N LEU A 203 28.07 4.15 4.04
CA LEU A 203 27.26 5.35 4.17
C LEU A 203 25.92 4.99 4.80
N VAL A 204 25.51 5.73 5.83
CA VAL A 204 24.19 5.62 6.47
C VAL A 204 23.27 6.64 5.84
N ILE A 205 22.20 6.19 5.21
CA ILE A 205 21.14 7.01 4.65
C ILE A 205 19.80 6.73 5.35
N GLY A 206 18.90 7.69 5.36
CA GLY A 206 17.55 7.53 5.88
C GLY A 206 16.58 6.91 4.85
N GLN A 207 15.44 6.45 5.34
CA GLN A 207 14.37 5.91 4.51
C GLN A 207 13.89 6.88 3.42
N PRO A 208 13.72 8.21 3.67
CA PRO A 208 13.33 9.15 2.61
C PRO A 208 14.33 9.18 1.43
N THR A 209 15.63 9.07 1.72
CA THR A 209 16.67 9.03 0.68
C THR A 209 16.58 7.73 -0.12
N ALA A 210 16.41 6.59 0.54
CA ALA A 210 16.27 5.30 -0.14
C ALA A 210 15.01 5.23 -1.02
N GLU A 211 13.89 5.76 -0.53
CA GLU A 211 12.66 5.87 -1.30
C GLU A 211 12.86 6.77 -2.53
N ALA A 212 13.56 7.89 -2.40
CA ALA A 212 13.88 8.77 -3.54
C ALA A 212 14.74 8.04 -4.58
N VAL A 213 15.76 7.29 -4.15
CA VAL A 213 16.59 6.45 -5.04
C VAL A 213 15.73 5.42 -5.78
N LYS A 214 14.88 4.68 -5.04
CA LYS A 214 13.96 3.70 -5.63
C LYS A 214 13.05 4.31 -6.69
N ILE A 215 12.48 5.49 -6.42
CA ILE A 215 11.55 6.16 -7.35
C ILE A 215 12.27 6.71 -8.57
N GLN A 216 13.45 7.32 -8.40
CA GLN A 216 14.14 8.04 -9.48
C GLN A 216 14.93 7.11 -10.39
N ILE A 217 15.72 6.21 -9.82
CA ILE A 217 16.64 5.35 -10.57
C ILE A 217 16.45 3.85 -10.33
N GLY A 218 15.45 3.43 -9.49
CA GLY A 218 15.19 2.02 -9.19
C GLY A 218 14.67 1.24 -10.40
N ALA A 219 15.06 -0.02 -10.50
CA ALA A 219 14.55 -0.99 -11.45
C ALA A 219 14.59 -2.41 -10.86
N ALA A 220 13.70 -3.28 -11.34
CA ALA A 220 13.64 -4.68 -10.92
C ALA A 220 14.56 -5.59 -11.75
N VAL A 221 14.98 -5.14 -12.91
CA VAL A 221 15.90 -5.82 -13.82
C VAL A 221 16.89 -4.84 -14.42
N ASP A 222 18.01 -5.33 -14.94
CA ASP A 222 18.97 -4.50 -15.65
C ASP A 222 18.30 -3.70 -16.76
N GLN A 223 18.68 -2.45 -16.85
CA GLN A 223 18.13 -1.50 -17.83
C GLN A 223 19.16 -1.19 -18.91
N PRO A 224 18.72 -0.89 -20.14
CA PRO A 224 19.63 -0.48 -21.22
C PRO A 224 20.42 0.78 -20.90
N GLU A 225 19.83 1.69 -20.11
CA GLU A 225 20.43 2.92 -19.62
C GLU A 225 20.67 2.83 -18.10
N ASP A 226 21.96 2.90 -17.72
CA ASP A 226 22.35 2.92 -16.31
C ASP A 226 22.32 4.37 -15.78
N MET A 227 21.18 4.76 -15.21
CA MET A 227 21.01 6.08 -14.60
C MET A 227 21.81 6.17 -13.31
N SER A 228 22.19 7.38 -12.92
CA SER A 228 22.90 7.64 -11.67
C SER A 228 22.25 8.78 -10.88
N MET A 229 22.44 8.74 -9.55
CA MET A 229 21.95 9.74 -8.62
C MET A 229 22.98 9.99 -7.53
N GLU A 230 23.21 11.26 -7.19
CA GLU A 230 23.98 11.61 -5.99
C GLU A 230 23.11 11.50 -4.75
N ILE A 231 23.63 10.80 -3.74
CA ILE A 231 22.98 10.65 -2.44
C ILE A 231 23.91 11.14 -1.33
N GLN A 232 23.31 11.74 -0.31
CA GLN A 232 24.01 12.25 0.85
C GLN A 232 23.63 11.45 2.08
N GLY A 233 24.61 11.21 2.93
CA GLY A 233 24.42 10.50 4.18
C GLY A 233 25.57 10.76 5.13
N ARG A 234 25.57 10.02 6.24
CA ARG A 234 26.63 10.06 7.24
C ARG A 234 27.57 8.88 7.03
N ASP A 235 28.86 9.16 6.86
CA ASP A 235 29.89 8.14 6.80
C ASP A 235 29.92 7.35 8.12
N ASN A 236 29.87 6.03 8.04
CA ASN A 236 29.72 5.16 9.21
C ASN A 236 31.02 5.06 10.05
N VAL A 237 32.18 5.47 9.50
CA VAL A 237 33.50 5.41 10.18
C VAL A 237 33.82 6.76 10.79
N SER A 238 33.78 7.82 10.00
CA SER A 238 34.18 9.17 10.45
C SER A 238 33.03 9.93 11.16
N GLY A 239 31.77 9.51 10.95
CA GLY A 239 30.59 10.22 11.43
C GLY A 239 30.27 11.50 10.65
N LEU A 240 31.07 11.88 9.64
CA LEU A 240 30.91 13.11 8.89
C LEU A 240 29.95 12.96 7.70
N PRO A 241 29.30 14.05 7.27
CA PRO A 241 28.51 14.05 6.02
C PRO A 241 29.38 13.68 4.82
N ARG A 242 28.83 12.84 3.94
CA ARG A 242 29.50 12.41 2.71
C ARG A 242 28.49 12.23 1.58
N THR A 243 28.91 12.57 0.35
CA THR A 243 28.15 12.34 -0.88
C THR A 243 28.75 11.17 -1.66
N VAL A 244 27.92 10.31 -2.20
CA VAL A 244 28.30 9.23 -3.13
C VAL A 244 27.33 9.21 -4.31
N THR A 245 27.79 8.68 -5.45
CA THR A 245 26.94 8.42 -6.61
C THR A 245 26.55 6.95 -6.61
N ILE A 246 25.25 6.67 -6.73
CA ILE A 246 24.69 5.32 -6.89
C ILE A 246 24.07 5.19 -8.28
N THR A 247 24.15 3.99 -8.88
CA THR A 247 23.61 3.72 -10.22
C THR A 247 22.41 2.78 -10.18
N THR A 248 21.65 2.70 -11.31
CA THR A 248 20.53 1.77 -11.45
C THR A 248 20.97 0.31 -11.26
N GLY A 249 22.11 -0.11 -11.84
CA GLY A 249 22.62 -1.46 -11.67
C GLY A 249 22.88 -1.82 -10.21
N GLU A 250 23.41 -0.87 -9.43
CA GLU A 250 23.62 -1.05 -8.00
C GLU A 250 22.31 -1.14 -7.22
N VAL A 251 21.30 -0.38 -7.63
CA VAL A 251 19.95 -0.47 -7.02
C VAL A 251 19.33 -1.83 -7.32
N VAL A 252 19.44 -2.35 -8.56
CA VAL A 252 18.98 -3.70 -8.94
C VAL A 252 19.61 -4.77 -8.02
N GLU A 253 20.93 -4.69 -7.76
CA GLU A 253 21.59 -5.60 -6.81
C GLU A 253 21.01 -5.48 -5.39
N GLY A 254 20.75 -4.27 -4.92
CA GLY A 254 20.18 -3.99 -3.60
C GLY A 254 18.74 -4.49 -3.44
N LEU A 255 17.98 -4.57 -4.54
CA LEU A 255 16.59 -5.01 -4.58
C LEU A 255 16.41 -6.53 -4.78
N ALA A 256 17.47 -7.28 -5.09
CA ALA A 256 17.38 -8.69 -5.47
C ALA A 256 16.63 -9.55 -4.42
N GLU A 257 16.97 -9.41 -3.13
CA GLU A 257 16.34 -10.21 -2.06
C GLU A 257 14.85 -9.89 -1.88
N PRO A 258 14.42 -8.63 -1.68
CA PRO A 258 12.99 -8.34 -1.53
C PRO A 258 12.18 -8.62 -2.81
N LEU A 259 12.74 -8.48 -4.01
CA LEU A 259 12.09 -8.86 -5.25
C LEU A 259 11.87 -10.38 -5.35
N ALA A 260 12.84 -11.19 -4.95
CA ALA A 260 12.69 -12.65 -4.89
C ALA A 260 11.57 -13.06 -3.89
N ALA A 261 11.44 -12.35 -2.76
CA ALA A 261 10.36 -12.58 -1.83
C ALA A 261 8.98 -12.24 -2.44
N ILE A 262 8.87 -11.14 -3.20
CA ILE A 262 7.65 -10.80 -3.96
C ILE A 262 7.31 -11.93 -4.95
N ALA A 263 8.28 -12.39 -5.75
CA ALA A 263 8.08 -13.46 -6.71
C ALA A 263 7.62 -14.77 -6.04
N THR A 264 8.10 -15.05 -4.83
CA THR A 264 7.68 -16.22 -4.04
C THR A 264 6.19 -16.18 -3.71
N VAL A 265 5.64 -15.02 -3.32
CA VAL A 265 4.20 -14.84 -3.06
C VAL A 265 3.39 -15.14 -4.32
N VAL A 266 3.82 -14.60 -5.47
CA VAL A 266 3.14 -14.79 -6.75
C VAL A 266 3.16 -16.27 -7.18
N LYS A 267 4.33 -16.92 -7.10
CA LYS A 267 4.49 -18.35 -7.42
C LYS A 267 3.66 -19.24 -6.50
N SER A 268 3.53 -18.91 -5.23
CA SER A 268 2.71 -19.66 -4.28
C SER A 268 1.24 -19.69 -4.71
N VAL A 269 0.69 -18.58 -5.16
CA VAL A 269 -0.69 -18.51 -5.65
C VAL A 269 -0.86 -19.33 -6.94
N LEU A 270 0.04 -19.14 -7.91
CA LEU A 270 -0.02 -19.87 -9.18
C LEU A 270 0.02 -21.40 -8.98
N SER A 271 0.93 -21.87 -8.12
CA SER A 271 1.11 -23.31 -7.86
C SER A 271 -0.07 -23.96 -7.16
N ASN A 272 -0.90 -23.19 -6.48
CA ASN A 272 -2.08 -23.65 -5.75
C ASN A 272 -3.42 -23.30 -6.44
N THR A 273 -3.35 -22.76 -7.66
CA THR A 273 -4.52 -22.40 -8.46
C THR A 273 -5.08 -23.62 -9.17
N PRO A 274 -6.43 -23.82 -9.21
CA PRO A 274 -7.04 -24.90 -9.98
C PRO A 274 -6.63 -24.84 -11.47
N PRO A 275 -6.44 -26.02 -12.13
CA PRO A 275 -5.89 -26.09 -13.50
C PRO A 275 -6.65 -25.25 -14.52
N GLU A 276 -7.99 -25.22 -14.47
CA GLU A 276 -8.82 -24.46 -15.41
C GLU A 276 -8.58 -22.97 -15.27
N LEU A 277 -8.50 -22.45 -14.05
CA LEU A 277 -8.21 -21.03 -13.79
C LEU A 277 -6.74 -20.70 -14.07
N ALA A 278 -5.82 -21.65 -13.87
CA ALA A 278 -4.42 -21.46 -14.24
C ALA A 278 -4.26 -21.34 -15.77
N SER A 279 -5.04 -22.08 -16.55
CA SER A 279 -5.09 -21.92 -18.01
C SER A 279 -5.56 -20.52 -18.42
N ASP A 280 -6.62 -20.04 -17.80
CA ASP A 280 -7.10 -18.66 -18.03
C ASP A 280 -6.01 -17.62 -17.75
N ILE A 281 -5.24 -17.79 -16.67
CA ILE A 281 -4.18 -16.88 -16.29
C ILE A 281 -3.02 -16.89 -17.29
N ILE A 282 -2.69 -18.04 -17.90
CA ILE A 282 -1.66 -18.11 -18.93
C ILE A 282 -2.05 -17.24 -20.14
N ASP A 283 -3.33 -17.25 -20.52
CA ASP A 283 -3.84 -16.50 -21.67
C ASP A 283 -4.05 -15.00 -21.34
N ARG A 284 -4.48 -14.69 -20.14
CA ARG A 284 -4.87 -13.32 -19.73
C ARG A 284 -3.73 -12.55 -19.05
N GLY A 285 -2.76 -13.27 -18.49
CA GLY A 285 -1.63 -12.70 -17.76
C GLY A 285 -1.95 -12.29 -16.31
N ILE A 286 -0.96 -11.69 -15.68
CA ILE A 286 -1.00 -11.19 -14.31
C ILE A 286 -1.13 -9.68 -14.34
N THR A 287 -2.15 -9.13 -13.69
CA THR A 287 -2.31 -7.67 -13.56
C THR A 287 -1.61 -7.15 -12.30
N LEU A 288 -0.74 -6.16 -12.46
CA LEU A 288 0.04 -5.56 -11.37
C LEU A 288 -0.58 -4.23 -10.91
N THR A 289 -0.79 -4.09 -9.61
CA THR A 289 -1.29 -2.89 -8.94
C THR A 289 -0.44 -2.54 -7.72
N GLY A 290 -0.78 -1.43 -7.05
CA GLY A 290 -0.01 -0.90 -5.94
C GLY A 290 1.12 0.02 -6.39
N GLY A 291 1.69 0.78 -5.44
CA GLY A 291 2.74 1.75 -5.74
C GLY A 291 4.02 1.15 -6.32
N CYS A 292 4.37 -0.08 -5.89
CA CYS A 292 5.57 -0.74 -6.39
C CYS A 292 5.41 -1.36 -7.78
N ALA A 293 4.18 -1.46 -8.32
CA ALA A 293 3.97 -1.78 -9.73
C ALA A 293 4.54 -0.71 -10.68
N LEU A 294 4.90 0.47 -10.15
CA LEU A 294 5.59 1.54 -10.89
C LEU A 294 7.11 1.34 -10.99
N LEU A 295 7.69 0.39 -10.25
CA LEU A 295 9.11 0.08 -10.36
C LEU A 295 9.43 -0.39 -11.77
N ARG A 296 10.46 0.19 -12.40
CA ARG A 296 10.83 -0.13 -13.78
C ARG A 296 11.18 -1.60 -13.93
N GLY A 297 10.59 -2.27 -14.93
CA GLY A 297 10.85 -3.67 -15.25
C GLY A 297 10.32 -4.68 -14.23
N ILE A 298 9.42 -4.30 -13.33
CA ILE A 298 8.78 -5.24 -12.38
C ILE A 298 7.91 -6.26 -13.10
N ASP A 299 7.27 -5.86 -14.19
CA ASP A 299 6.50 -6.70 -15.11
C ASP A 299 7.38 -7.71 -15.81
N ASP A 300 8.52 -7.29 -16.37
CA ASP A 300 9.52 -8.18 -16.95
C ASP A 300 10.10 -9.15 -15.93
N PHE A 301 10.41 -8.65 -14.71
CA PHE A 301 10.91 -9.47 -13.62
C PHE A 301 9.92 -10.58 -13.27
N LEU A 302 8.66 -10.24 -13.02
CA LEU A 302 7.64 -11.22 -12.66
C LEU A 302 7.31 -12.17 -13.81
N THR A 303 7.32 -11.68 -15.05
CA THR A 303 7.16 -12.55 -16.23
C THR A 303 8.28 -13.60 -16.31
N ARG A 304 9.54 -13.21 -16.10
CA ARG A 304 10.68 -14.15 -16.10
C ARG A 304 10.59 -15.16 -14.95
N GLU A 305 10.20 -14.70 -13.77
CA GLU A 305 10.13 -15.52 -12.57
C GLU A 305 8.97 -16.53 -12.58
N THR A 306 7.86 -16.20 -13.23
CA THR A 306 6.64 -17.02 -13.22
C THR A 306 6.40 -17.78 -14.53
N GLY A 307 6.96 -17.32 -15.63
CA GLY A 307 6.66 -17.80 -16.97
C GLY A 307 5.30 -17.32 -17.50
N VAL A 308 4.57 -16.48 -16.76
CA VAL A 308 3.27 -15.91 -17.14
C VAL A 308 3.45 -14.41 -17.39
N PRO A 309 2.95 -13.87 -18.53
CA PRO A 309 3.05 -12.45 -18.82
C PRO A 309 2.44 -11.59 -17.70
N ALA A 310 3.16 -10.58 -17.24
CA ALA A 310 2.68 -9.64 -16.24
C ALA A 310 2.52 -8.24 -16.85
N TYR A 311 1.46 -7.53 -16.49
CA TYR A 311 1.12 -6.22 -17.05
C TYR A 311 0.75 -5.25 -15.93
N ARG A 312 1.27 -4.04 -16.00
CA ARG A 312 0.90 -2.98 -15.09
C ARG A 312 -0.49 -2.43 -15.44
N ALA A 313 -1.38 -2.33 -14.44
CA ALA A 313 -2.65 -1.63 -14.59
C ALA A 313 -2.44 -0.16 -14.99
N GLU A 314 -3.43 0.47 -15.64
CA GLU A 314 -3.32 1.86 -16.11
C GLU A 314 -3.02 2.84 -14.96
N ASN A 315 -3.72 2.70 -13.83
CA ASN A 315 -3.56 3.52 -12.64
C ASN A 315 -3.29 2.65 -11.40
N PRO A 316 -2.11 2.00 -11.30
CA PRO A 316 -1.89 0.93 -10.33
C PRO A 316 -1.94 1.40 -8.88
N MET A 317 -1.51 2.65 -8.61
CA MET A 317 -1.42 3.19 -7.25
C MET A 317 -2.79 3.42 -6.59
N ILE A 318 -3.82 3.69 -7.40
CA ILE A 318 -5.15 4.06 -6.90
C ILE A 318 -6.17 2.92 -7.02
N ALA A 319 -5.78 1.79 -7.59
CA ALA A 319 -6.69 0.70 -7.95
C ALA A 319 -7.52 0.21 -6.74
N VAL A 320 -6.90 0.04 -5.57
CA VAL A 320 -7.58 -0.42 -4.36
C VAL A 320 -8.67 0.57 -3.93
N ALA A 321 -8.35 1.85 -3.82
CA ALA A 321 -9.31 2.88 -3.40
C ALA A 321 -10.47 3.03 -4.41
N VAL A 322 -10.16 3.01 -5.71
CA VAL A 322 -11.16 3.04 -6.80
C VAL A 322 -12.07 1.82 -6.73
N GLY A 323 -11.51 0.63 -6.54
CA GLY A 323 -12.27 -0.61 -6.43
C GLY A 323 -13.18 -0.65 -5.21
N ALA A 324 -12.68 -0.21 -4.05
CA ALA A 324 -13.48 -0.08 -2.85
C ALA A 324 -14.67 0.89 -3.05
N GLY A 325 -14.44 2.04 -3.70
CA GLY A 325 -15.50 2.99 -4.01
C GLY A 325 -16.52 2.45 -5.01
N ARG A 326 -16.09 1.87 -6.12
CA ARG A 326 -16.96 1.23 -7.11
C ARG A 326 -17.82 0.11 -6.51
N ALA A 327 -17.21 -0.68 -5.61
CA ALA A 327 -17.93 -1.73 -4.90
C ALA A 327 -19.04 -1.19 -4.00
N LEU A 328 -18.85 -0.03 -3.39
CA LEU A 328 -19.84 0.64 -2.57
C LEU A 328 -20.94 1.31 -3.42
N ASP A 329 -20.59 1.83 -4.58
CA ASP A 329 -21.51 2.55 -5.48
C ASP A 329 -22.40 1.61 -6.32
N ASP A 330 -22.00 0.34 -6.53
CA ASP A 330 -22.78 -0.68 -7.24
C ASP A 330 -23.53 -1.60 -6.25
N PRO A 331 -24.88 -1.46 -6.09
CA PRO A 331 -25.64 -2.29 -5.15
C PRO A 331 -25.63 -3.80 -5.48
N ALA A 332 -25.40 -4.17 -6.75
CA ALA A 332 -25.35 -5.58 -7.14
C ALA A 332 -24.01 -6.21 -6.76
N LEU A 333 -22.93 -5.49 -7.01
CA LEU A 333 -21.58 -5.88 -6.61
C LEU A 333 -21.45 -5.87 -5.09
N PHE A 334 -21.92 -4.80 -4.41
CA PHE A 334 -21.90 -4.67 -2.96
C PHE A 334 -22.48 -5.90 -2.25
N ARG A 335 -23.67 -6.34 -2.64
CA ARG A 335 -24.34 -7.51 -2.04
C ARG A 335 -23.59 -8.83 -2.22
N ARG A 336 -22.71 -8.91 -3.22
CA ARG A 336 -21.93 -10.12 -3.51
C ARG A 336 -20.61 -10.18 -2.76
N ILE A 337 -20.00 -9.03 -2.48
CA ILE A 337 -18.64 -8.94 -1.93
C ILE A 337 -18.62 -8.57 -0.45
N VAL A 338 -19.66 -7.89 0.05
CA VAL A 338 -19.76 -7.58 1.49
C VAL A 338 -20.25 -8.81 2.22
N HIS A 339 -19.35 -9.43 2.95
CA HIS A 339 -19.69 -10.47 3.89
C HIS A 339 -20.19 -9.82 5.18
N SER A 340 -21.37 -10.25 5.68
CA SER A 340 -21.87 -9.88 7.00
C SER A 340 -20.85 -10.35 8.03
N TYR A 341 -20.38 -9.45 8.88
CA TYR A 341 -19.49 -9.75 10.01
C TYR A 341 -20.31 -10.06 11.26
#